data_d4ad73708327f79d57e2a24e23c6ae43
#
_entry.id   d4ad73708327f79d57e2a24e23c6ae43
#
_cell.length_a   1.000
_cell.length_b   1.000
_cell.length_c   1.000
_cell.angle_alpha   90.00
_cell.angle_beta   90.00
_cell.angle_gamma   90.00
#
_symmetry.space_group_name_H-M   'P 1'
#
loop_
_entity.id
_entity.type
_entity.pdbx_description
1 polymer ?
#
loop_
_entity_poly.entity_id
_entity_poly.type
_entity_poly.pdbx_seq_one_letter_code
_entity_poly.pdbx_strand_id
1 'polypeptide(L)'
;MLFLLLLIGCREKAVPVQNEDDGRLRLDGEHVIDFYHDDAAPITAQCLAILGDREPELVKEQDWAPGSVAYTYHVNGAEIRILEYGEGSDREKVLLDVELGENHALQSGVRVGSTEAELKKAYEGKPEFGFHGYDVDKDLRVYVLYGPWYEKYLILFEVDPAAGRIQAMDYELDI
;
A
#
# COMPACT_ATOMS: atom_id res chain seq x y z
N MET A 1 -37.12 33.04 21.14
CA MET A 1 -37.06 31.59 20.82
C MET A 1 -36.06 31.43 19.69
N LEU A 2 -34.85 31.05 20.05
CA LEU A 2 -33.68 30.97 19.13
C LEU A 2 -33.57 29.55 18.66
N PHE A 3 -33.85 29.27 17.37
CA PHE A 3 -33.66 27.97 16.75
C PHE A 3 -32.16 27.81 16.40
N LEU A 4 -31.48 26.96 17.14
CA LEU A 4 -30.11 26.53 16.84
C LEU A 4 -30.18 25.43 15.78
N LEU A 5 -29.96 25.77 14.50
CA LEU A 5 -29.77 24.81 13.42
C LEU A 5 -28.41 24.11 13.61
N LEU A 6 -28.46 22.90 14.16
CA LEU A 6 -27.33 21.96 14.12
C LEU A 6 -27.15 21.48 12.67
N LEU A 7 -26.24 22.09 11.93
CA LEU A 7 -25.70 21.54 10.69
C LEU A 7 -24.87 20.31 11.05
N ILE A 8 -25.53 19.16 11.05
CA ILE A 8 -24.83 17.86 11.03
C ILE A 8 -24.25 17.77 9.62
N GLY A 9 -22.99 18.17 9.48
CA GLY A 9 -22.21 17.91 8.26
C GLY A 9 -22.05 16.41 8.08
N CYS A 10 -22.91 15.81 7.25
CA CYS A 10 -22.61 14.51 6.66
C CYS A 10 -21.33 14.70 5.85
N ARG A 11 -20.18 14.31 6.41
CA ARG A 11 -19.01 14.02 5.61
C ARG A 11 -19.42 12.86 4.71
N GLU A 12 -19.71 13.13 3.45
CA GLU A 12 -19.75 12.09 2.45
C GLU A 12 -18.42 11.34 2.55
N LYS A 13 -18.48 10.07 2.94
CA LYS A 13 -17.31 9.21 2.86
C LYS A 13 -16.93 9.17 1.39
N ALA A 14 -15.73 9.64 1.07
CA ALA A 14 -15.21 9.54 -0.28
C ALA A 14 -15.36 8.08 -0.74
N VAL A 15 -15.89 7.87 -1.94
CA VAL A 15 -15.95 6.53 -2.52
C VAL A 15 -14.51 6.11 -2.78
N PRO A 16 -14.08 4.96 -2.25
CA PRO A 16 -12.71 4.49 -2.46
C PRO A 16 -12.38 4.39 -3.96
N VAL A 17 -11.18 4.78 -4.33
CA VAL A 17 -10.65 4.54 -5.69
C VAL A 17 -10.56 3.03 -5.87
N GLN A 18 -11.31 2.48 -6.83
CA GLN A 18 -11.29 1.05 -7.14
C GLN A 18 -10.28 0.78 -8.24
N ASN A 19 -9.37 -0.14 -8.00
CA ASN A 19 -8.36 -0.55 -8.96
C ASN A 19 -8.95 -1.50 -10.02
N GLU A 20 -8.36 -1.53 -11.23
CA GLU A 20 -8.83 -2.37 -12.34
C GLU A 20 -8.52 -3.85 -12.11
N ASP A 21 -7.39 -4.14 -11.47
CA ASP A 21 -6.99 -5.43 -10.93
C ASP A 21 -6.01 -5.21 -9.76
N ASP A 22 -5.70 -6.29 -9.04
CA ASP A 22 -4.89 -6.19 -7.84
C ASP A 22 -3.39 -5.93 -8.12
N GLY A 23 -2.94 -6.10 -9.36
CA GLY A 23 -1.57 -5.78 -9.80
C GLY A 23 -1.41 -4.41 -10.46
N ARG A 24 -2.49 -3.62 -10.53
CA ARG A 24 -2.50 -2.26 -11.11
C ARG A 24 -3.15 -1.27 -10.18
N LEU A 25 -2.31 -0.47 -9.54
CA LEU A 25 -2.70 0.47 -8.49
C LEU A 25 -2.82 1.89 -9.05
N ARG A 26 -3.95 2.56 -8.76
CA ARG A 26 -4.15 3.99 -9.02
C ARG A 26 -4.18 4.75 -7.71
N LEU A 27 -3.27 5.69 -7.51
CA LEU A 27 -3.22 6.50 -6.30
C LEU A 27 -3.82 7.90 -6.51
N ASP A 28 -3.58 8.50 -7.67
CA ASP A 28 -4.01 9.87 -7.99
C ASP A 28 -5.18 9.95 -8.99
N GLY A 29 -5.67 8.81 -9.47
CA GLY A 29 -6.74 8.70 -10.46
C GLY A 29 -6.27 8.81 -11.91
N GLU A 30 -5.05 9.29 -12.18
CA GLU A 30 -4.49 9.49 -13.52
C GLU A 30 -3.43 8.45 -13.86
N HIS A 31 -2.46 8.25 -12.96
CA HIS A 31 -1.32 7.37 -13.16
C HIS A 31 -1.58 5.98 -12.60
N VAL A 32 -0.97 4.98 -13.21
CA VAL A 32 -1.03 3.58 -12.80
C VAL A 32 0.36 3.13 -12.39
N ILE A 33 0.45 2.50 -11.23
CA ILE A 33 1.59 1.67 -10.86
C ILE A 33 1.25 0.25 -11.31
N ASP A 34 2.00 -0.26 -12.27
CA ASP A 34 1.79 -1.60 -12.84
C ASP A 34 2.84 -2.56 -12.26
N PHE A 35 2.43 -3.43 -11.35
CA PHE A 35 3.30 -4.40 -10.69
C PHE A 35 3.58 -5.66 -11.52
N TYR A 36 3.05 -5.76 -12.76
CA TYR A 36 3.32 -6.88 -13.66
C TYR A 36 4.68 -6.82 -14.36
N HIS A 37 5.59 -5.94 -13.90
CA HIS A 37 6.94 -5.90 -14.41
C HIS A 37 7.85 -6.87 -13.65
N ASP A 38 8.70 -7.58 -14.39
CA ASP A 38 9.71 -8.49 -13.84
C ASP A 38 10.86 -7.77 -13.11
N ASP A 39 10.93 -6.42 -13.24
CA ASP A 39 11.97 -5.58 -12.64
C ASP A 39 11.33 -4.46 -11.81
N ALA A 40 11.95 -4.14 -10.67
CA ALA A 40 11.52 -3.06 -9.79
C ALA A 40 11.74 -1.65 -10.39
N ALA A 41 12.70 -1.48 -11.31
CA ALA A 41 13.03 -0.16 -11.86
C ALA A 41 11.87 0.52 -12.61
N PRO A 42 11.11 -0.15 -13.50
CA PRO A 42 9.92 0.45 -14.12
C PRO A 42 8.83 0.82 -13.11
N ILE A 43 8.62 -0.01 -12.09
CA ILE A 43 7.62 0.22 -11.04
C ILE A 43 8.02 1.46 -10.23
N THR A 44 9.29 1.54 -9.83
CA THR A 44 9.85 2.72 -9.15
C THR A 44 9.70 3.98 -9.98
N ALA A 45 9.98 3.92 -11.29
CA ALA A 45 9.83 5.06 -12.18
C ALA A 45 8.38 5.57 -12.27
N GLN A 46 7.40 4.67 -12.25
CA GLN A 46 5.97 5.03 -12.21
C GLN A 46 5.62 5.72 -10.89
N CYS A 47 6.11 5.22 -9.76
CA CYS A 47 5.92 5.88 -8.46
C CYS A 47 6.54 7.28 -8.44
N LEU A 48 7.77 7.42 -8.92
CA LEU A 48 8.45 8.72 -9.00
C LEU A 48 7.68 9.70 -9.91
N ALA A 49 7.07 9.24 -10.99
CA ALA A 49 6.21 10.07 -11.84
C ALA A 49 4.96 10.59 -11.11
N ILE A 50 4.33 9.74 -10.28
CA ILE A 50 3.20 10.14 -9.42
C ILE A 50 3.64 11.16 -8.37
N LEU A 51 4.83 10.98 -7.80
CA LEU A 51 5.38 11.87 -6.79
C LEU A 51 5.74 13.25 -7.38
N GLY A 52 6.28 13.30 -8.61
CA GLY A 52 6.68 14.54 -9.25
C GLY A 52 7.68 15.31 -8.39
N ASP A 53 7.38 16.59 -8.14
CA ASP A 53 8.21 17.49 -7.32
C ASP A 53 7.79 17.52 -5.83
N ARG A 54 7.06 16.50 -5.34
CA ARG A 54 6.64 16.43 -3.93
C ARG A 54 7.87 16.23 -3.04
N GLU A 55 7.91 16.98 -1.95
CA GLU A 55 8.88 16.74 -0.89
C GLU A 55 8.45 15.56 -0.02
N PRO A 56 9.38 14.73 0.45
CA PRO A 56 9.07 13.65 1.38
C PRO A 56 8.65 14.23 2.75
N GLU A 57 7.67 13.59 3.38
CA GLU A 57 7.24 13.96 4.73
C GLU A 57 8.15 13.39 5.82
N LEU A 58 8.80 12.26 5.52
CA LEU A 58 9.77 11.63 6.40
C LEU A 58 11.00 11.20 5.62
N VAL A 59 12.17 11.43 6.21
CA VAL A 59 13.46 10.96 5.71
C VAL A 59 14.15 10.19 6.83
N LYS A 60 14.49 8.92 6.60
CA LYS A 60 15.09 8.04 7.59
C LYS A 60 16.29 7.30 7.03
N GLU A 61 17.45 7.40 7.70
CA GLU A 61 18.60 6.56 7.38
C GLU A 61 18.26 5.08 7.62
N GLN A 62 18.73 4.22 6.74
CA GLN A 62 18.54 2.78 6.80
C GLN A 62 19.88 2.08 7.00
N ASP A 63 19.85 0.96 7.73
CA ASP A 63 21.05 0.18 8.04
C ASP A 63 21.38 -0.87 6.95
N TRP A 64 20.65 -0.88 5.83
CA TRP A 64 20.81 -1.88 4.75
C TRP A 64 22.12 -1.76 4.00
N ALA A 65 22.58 -0.53 3.77
CA ALA A 65 23.89 -0.24 3.22
C ALA A 65 24.34 1.16 3.68
N PRO A 66 25.63 1.43 3.76
CA PRO A 66 26.12 2.77 4.10
C PRO A 66 25.51 3.85 3.22
N GLY A 67 24.94 4.88 3.83
CA GLY A 67 24.33 6.00 3.12
C GLY A 67 22.95 5.73 2.52
N SER A 68 22.31 4.58 2.85
CA SER A 68 20.93 4.30 2.43
C SER A 68 19.94 5.17 3.19
N VAL A 69 18.98 5.75 2.46
CA VAL A 69 17.97 6.66 3.00
C VAL A 69 16.60 6.26 2.45
N ALA A 70 15.63 6.05 3.33
CA ALA A 70 14.22 5.87 2.94
C ALA A 70 13.49 7.21 3.00
N TYR A 71 12.73 7.47 1.97
CA TYR A 71 11.87 8.64 1.80
C TYR A 71 10.42 8.21 1.83
N THR A 72 9.62 8.80 2.72
CA THR A 72 8.18 8.54 2.83
C THR A 72 7.40 9.71 2.25
N TYR A 73 6.44 9.40 1.40
CA TYR A 73 5.54 10.34 0.74
C TYR A 73 4.09 9.93 0.96
N HIS A 74 3.18 10.92 1.06
CA HIS A 74 1.75 10.66 1.12
C HIS A 74 1.03 11.16 -0.13
N VAL A 75 0.23 10.28 -0.75
CA VAL A 75 -0.58 10.57 -1.94
C VAL A 75 -1.98 10.03 -1.75
N ASN A 76 -2.97 10.92 -1.66
CA ASN A 76 -4.40 10.58 -1.54
C ASN A 76 -4.73 9.55 -0.44
N GLY A 77 -3.98 9.58 0.66
CA GLY A 77 -4.18 8.67 1.78
C GLY A 77 -3.44 7.34 1.66
N ALA A 78 -2.63 7.16 0.62
CA ALA A 78 -1.62 6.11 0.57
C ALA A 78 -0.26 6.66 1.01
N GLU A 79 0.57 5.79 1.58
CA GLU A 79 1.97 6.05 1.89
C GLU A 79 2.85 5.33 0.86
N ILE A 80 3.85 6.02 0.30
CA ILE A 80 4.83 5.47 -0.64
C ILE A 80 6.20 5.58 -0.01
N ARG A 81 6.93 4.47 0.12
CA ARG A 81 8.32 4.48 0.60
C ARG A 81 9.29 4.15 -0.52
N ILE A 82 10.24 5.07 -0.73
CA ILE A 82 11.32 4.93 -1.71
C ILE A 82 12.64 4.83 -0.96
N LEU A 83 13.42 3.80 -1.24
CA LEU A 83 14.79 3.67 -0.79
C LEU A 83 15.73 4.29 -1.82
N GLU A 84 16.64 5.14 -1.36
CA GLU A 84 17.80 5.58 -2.12
C GLU A 84 19.06 4.96 -1.51
N TYR A 85 19.88 4.32 -2.32
CA TYR A 85 21.11 3.66 -1.90
C TYR A 85 22.24 3.87 -2.92
N GLY A 86 23.48 3.54 -2.55
CA GLY A 86 24.65 3.76 -3.38
C GLY A 86 25.45 5.01 -2.99
N GLU A 87 26.58 5.22 -3.64
CA GLU A 87 27.52 6.30 -3.32
C GLU A 87 27.69 7.29 -4.49
N GLY A 88 27.83 8.56 -4.16
CA GLY A 88 28.17 9.64 -5.12
C GLY A 88 27.13 9.81 -6.23
N SER A 89 27.55 9.64 -7.48
CA SER A 89 26.70 9.74 -8.68
C SER A 89 25.92 8.45 -8.99
N ASP A 90 26.26 7.36 -8.32
CA ASP A 90 25.74 6.02 -8.62
C ASP A 90 24.61 5.65 -7.65
N ARG A 91 23.88 6.66 -7.16
CA ARG A 91 22.70 6.46 -6.32
C ARG A 91 21.53 5.96 -7.13
N GLU A 92 20.92 4.90 -6.64
CA GLU A 92 19.73 4.28 -7.20
C GLU A 92 18.54 4.46 -6.26
N LYS A 93 17.35 4.48 -6.86
CA LYS A 93 16.09 4.50 -6.11
C LYS A 93 15.31 3.25 -6.41
N VAL A 94 14.71 2.67 -5.37
CA VAL A 94 13.81 1.53 -5.49
C VAL A 94 12.56 1.77 -4.64
N LEU A 95 11.40 1.40 -5.16
CA LEU A 95 10.17 1.35 -4.39
C LEU A 95 10.28 0.23 -3.35
N LEU A 96 10.16 0.57 -2.07
CA LEU A 96 10.08 -0.42 -0.99
C LEU A 96 8.66 -0.97 -0.88
N ASP A 97 7.71 -0.08 -0.70
CA ASP A 97 6.31 -0.43 -0.53
C ASP A 97 5.36 0.73 -0.82
N VAL A 98 4.07 0.36 -0.92
CA VAL A 98 2.96 1.29 -0.97
C VAL A 98 1.90 0.81 0.02
N GLU A 99 1.79 1.48 1.17
CA GLU A 99 0.70 1.25 2.12
C GLU A 99 -0.58 1.96 1.65
N LEU A 100 -1.67 1.21 1.56
CA LEU A 100 -2.97 1.72 1.13
C LEU A 100 -3.81 2.17 2.33
N GLY A 101 -4.27 3.42 2.31
CA GLY A 101 -5.22 3.91 3.29
C GLY A 101 -6.68 3.57 2.95
N GLU A 102 -7.61 4.04 3.79
CA GLU A 102 -9.05 3.76 3.69
C GLU A 102 -9.71 4.25 2.37
N ASN A 103 -9.04 5.16 1.65
CA ASN A 103 -9.53 5.72 0.38
C ASN A 103 -9.30 4.80 -0.82
N HIS A 104 -8.61 3.67 -0.62
CA HIS A 104 -8.26 2.74 -1.68
C HIS A 104 -8.95 1.39 -1.47
N ALA A 105 -9.38 0.79 -2.56
CA ALA A 105 -9.90 -0.58 -2.57
C ALA A 105 -9.26 -1.36 -3.72
N LEU A 106 -8.99 -2.64 -3.47
CA LEU A 106 -8.57 -3.58 -4.51
C LEU A 106 -9.74 -3.89 -5.45
N GLN A 107 -9.47 -4.48 -6.60
CA GLN A 107 -10.52 -4.89 -7.55
C GLN A 107 -11.55 -5.82 -6.90
N SER A 108 -11.09 -6.69 -6.02
CA SER A 108 -11.93 -7.57 -5.20
C SER A 108 -12.91 -6.83 -4.28
N GLY A 109 -12.75 -5.52 -4.11
CA GLY A 109 -13.48 -4.68 -3.15
C GLY A 109 -12.88 -4.72 -1.74
N VAL A 110 -11.82 -5.49 -1.51
CA VAL A 110 -11.09 -5.53 -0.24
C VAL A 110 -10.37 -4.20 -0.01
N ARG A 111 -10.42 -3.70 1.23
CA ARG A 111 -9.82 -2.44 1.65
C ARG A 111 -9.51 -2.46 3.14
N VAL A 112 -8.77 -1.46 3.60
CA VAL A 112 -8.61 -1.21 5.04
C VAL A 112 -10.00 -1.08 5.69
N GLY A 113 -10.20 -1.78 6.80
CA GLY A 113 -11.48 -1.90 7.50
C GLY A 113 -12.38 -3.05 7.02
N SER A 114 -12.08 -3.72 5.90
CA SER A 114 -12.76 -4.98 5.52
C SER A 114 -12.55 -6.04 6.59
N THR A 115 -13.54 -6.93 6.76
CA THR A 115 -13.42 -8.03 7.71
C THR A 115 -12.51 -9.13 7.17
N GLU A 116 -11.89 -9.89 8.06
CA GLU A 116 -11.12 -11.09 7.71
C GLU A 116 -11.95 -12.10 6.89
N ALA A 117 -13.25 -12.19 7.16
CA ALA A 117 -14.15 -13.05 6.41
C ALA A 117 -14.36 -12.56 4.95
N GLU A 118 -14.48 -11.25 4.75
CA GLU A 118 -14.56 -10.66 3.40
C GLU A 118 -13.26 -10.86 2.64
N LEU A 119 -12.10 -10.68 3.29
CA LEU A 119 -10.79 -10.96 2.72
C LEU A 119 -10.69 -12.41 2.24
N LYS A 120 -10.98 -13.38 3.12
CA LYS A 120 -10.93 -14.81 2.79
C LYS A 120 -11.89 -15.19 1.67
N LYS A 121 -13.10 -14.61 1.67
CA LYS A 121 -14.08 -14.84 0.61
C LYS A 121 -13.66 -14.26 -0.73
N ALA A 122 -13.04 -13.09 -0.75
CA ALA A 122 -12.58 -12.43 -1.98
C ALA A 122 -11.54 -13.27 -2.73
N TYR A 123 -10.70 -13.98 -1.98
CA TYR A 123 -9.62 -14.81 -2.53
C TYR A 123 -9.84 -16.31 -2.34
N GLU A 124 -11.07 -16.75 -2.08
CA GLU A 124 -11.42 -18.16 -1.93
C GLU A 124 -11.05 -18.96 -3.20
N GLY A 125 -10.30 -20.05 -3.02
CA GLY A 125 -9.84 -20.91 -4.11
C GLY A 125 -8.67 -20.38 -4.92
N LYS A 126 -8.09 -19.24 -4.56
CA LYS A 126 -6.84 -18.74 -5.17
C LYS A 126 -5.64 -19.35 -4.44
N PRO A 127 -4.82 -20.18 -5.09
CA PRO A 127 -3.68 -20.82 -4.45
C PRO A 127 -2.59 -19.81 -4.02
N GLU A 128 -2.59 -18.63 -4.65
CA GLU A 128 -1.65 -17.55 -4.38
C GLU A 128 -1.98 -16.79 -3.08
N PHE A 129 -3.18 -16.99 -2.52
CA PHE A 129 -3.60 -16.34 -1.28
C PHE A 129 -3.52 -17.29 -0.10
N GLY A 130 -2.92 -16.83 1.01
CA GLY A 130 -2.83 -17.65 2.20
C GLY A 130 -2.48 -16.88 3.47
N PHE A 131 -2.67 -17.58 4.59
CA PHE A 131 -2.16 -17.12 5.88
C PHE A 131 -0.64 -17.28 5.91
N HIS A 132 0.06 -16.19 6.13
CA HIS A 132 1.53 -16.17 6.18
C HIS A 132 2.08 -16.35 7.59
N GLY A 133 1.45 -15.71 8.59
CA GLY A 133 1.93 -15.76 9.97
C GLY A 133 1.32 -14.70 10.87
N TYR A 134 2.09 -14.37 11.91
CA TYR A 134 1.76 -13.30 12.86
C TYR A 134 2.88 -12.28 12.88
N ASP A 135 2.54 -11.01 12.77
CA ASP A 135 3.41 -9.93 13.21
C ASP A 135 3.34 -9.86 14.74
N VAL A 136 4.36 -10.39 15.40
CA VAL A 136 4.38 -10.53 16.87
C VAL A 136 4.51 -9.18 17.56
N ASP A 137 5.18 -8.22 16.93
CA ASP A 137 5.41 -6.90 17.49
C ASP A 137 4.15 -6.04 17.45
N LYS A 138 3.30 -6.25 16.43
CA LYS A 138 2.03 -5.55 16.26
C LYS A 138 0.81 -6.33 16.75
N ASP A 139 0.97 -7.62 17.12
CA ASP A 139 -0.13 -8.56 17.44
C ASP A 139 -1.17 -8.68 16.30
N LEU A 140 -0.68 -8.75 15.05
CA LEU A 140 -1.51 -8.82 13.86
C LEU A 140 -1.37 -10.18 13.15
N ARG A 141 -2.45 -10.64 12.51
CA ARG A 141 -2.40 -11.75 11.55
C ARG A 141 -2.03 -11.22 10.19
N VAL A 142 -1.08 -11.87 9.54
CA VAL A 142 -0.63 -11.48 8.21
C VAL A 142 -1.13 -12.51 7.19
N TYR A 143 -1.85 -12.02 6.17
CA TYR A 143 -2.20 -12.75 4.97
C TYR A 143 -1.42 -12.17 3.80
N VAL A 144 -1.09 -13.03 2.85
CA VAL A 144 -0.32 -12.65 1.66
C VAL A 144 -1.08 -13.06 0.41
N LEU A 145 -1.12 -12.19 -0.56
CA LEU A 145 -1.50 -12.49 -1.94
C LEU A 145 -0.25 -12.38 -2.82
N TYR A 146 0.20 -13.52 -3.31
CA TYR A 146 1.20 -13.61 -4.37
C TYR A 146 0.46 -13.49 -5.70
N GLY A 147 0.81 -12.49 -6.50
CA GLY A 147 0.25 -12.35 -7.84
C GLY A 147 1.15 -12.95 -8.92
N PRO A 148 0.81 -12.83 -10.20
CA PRO A 148 1.71 -13.13 -11.30
C PRO A 148 2.97 -12.24 -11.29
N TRP A 149 3.00 -11.25 -10.41
CA TRP A 149 4.12 -10.34 -10.11
C TRP A 149 4.97 -10.77 -8.90
N TYR A 150 4.68 -11.94 -8.31
CA TYR A 150 5.20 -12.36 -6.99
C TYR A 150 6.73 -12.50 -6.90
N GLU A 151 7.46 -12.44 -8.00
CA GLU A 151 8.92 -12.46 -7.98
C GLU A 151 9.54 -11.15 -7.44
N LYS A 152 8.73 -10.07 -7.34
CA LYS A 152 9.20 -8.74 -6.89
C LYS A 152 8.33 -8.10 -5.82
N TYR A 153 7.00 -8.14 -5.97
CA TYR A 153 6.09 -7.53 -5.01
C TYR A 153 4.97 -8.51 -4.64
N LEU A 154 4.54 -8.39 -3.41
CA LEU A 154 3.39 -9.12 -2.87
C LEU A 154 2.44 -8.12 -2.21
N ILE A 155 1.20 -8.54 -1.97
CA ILE A 155 0.25 -7.75 -1.20
C ILE A 155 0.12 -8.39 0.19
N LEU A 156 0.46 -7.62 1.21
CA LEU A 156 0.25 -7.97 2.61
C LEU A 156 -1.08 -7.42 3.10
N PHE A 157 -1.76 -8.20 3.93
CA PHE A 157 -2.96 -7.80 4.65
C PHE A 157 -2.73 -8.03 6.14
N GLU A 158 -2.59 -6.97 6.89
CA GLU A 158 -2.48 -7.01 8.34
C GLU A 158 -3.87 -6.96 8.96
N VAL A 159 -4.24 -8.01 9.70
CA VAL A 159 -5.57 -8.17 10.30
C VAL A 159 -5.46 -8.16 11.81
N ASP A 160 -6.16 -7.23 12.46
CA ASP A 160 -6.33 -7.23 13.91
C ASP A 160 -7.20 -8.43 14.34
N PRO A 161 -6.66 -9.39 15.09
CA PRO A 161 -7.40 -10.58 15.51
C PRO A 161 -8.54 -10.27 16.47
N ALA A 162 -8.45 -9.17 17.24
CA ALA A 162 -9.49 -8.78 18.20
C ALA A 162 -10.67 -8.09 17.49
N ALA A 163 -10.40 -7.22 16.53
CA ALA A 163 -11.42 -6.55 15.72
C ALA A 163 -11.91 -7.43 14.55
N GLY A 164 -11.11 -8.41 14.11
CA GLY A 164 -11.38 -9.21 12.92
C GLY A 164 -11.40 -8.38 11.63
N ARG A 165 -10.58 -7.33 11.55
CA ARG A 165 -10.56 -6.37 10.44
C ARG A 165 -9.14 -6.08 9.96
N ILE A 166 -9.04 -5.81 8.66
CA ILE A 166 -7.81 -5.35 8.03
C ILE A 166 -7.46 -3.95 8.58
N GLN A 167 -6.25 -3.80 9.09
CA GLN A 167 -5.70 -2.54 9.58
C GLN A 167 -4.77 -1.88 8.57
N ALA A 168 -3.99 -2.68 7.84
CA ALA A 168 -3.10 -2.21 6.79
C ALA A 168 -3.12 -3.13 5.58
N MET A 169 -2.84 -2.58 4.41
CA MET A 169 -2.65 -3.30 3.15
C MET A 169 -1.45 -2.68 2.44
N ASP A 170 -0.46 -3.49 2.15
CA ASP A 170 0.80 -3.05 1.58
C ASP A 170 1.14 -3.81 0.30
N TYR A 171 1.59 -3.08 -0.74
CA TYR A 171 2.39 -3.66 -1.81
C TYR A 171 3.85 -3.58 -1.38
N GLU A 172 4.43 -4.69 -1.05
CA GLU A 172 5.79 -4.77 -0.50
C GLU A 172 6.74 -5.45 -1.48
N LEU A 173 7.97 -4.93 -1.58
CA LEU A 173 9.05 -5.55 -2.34
C LEU A 173 9.49 -6.85 -1.63
N ASP A 174 9.36 -7.97 -2.30
CA ASP A 174 9.88 -9.28 -1.85
C ASP A 174 11.40 -9.33 -2.10
N ILE A 175 12.18 -9.18 -1.01
CA ILE A 175 13.64 -9.10 -1.05
C ILE A 175 14.26 -10.40 -0.60
#